data_2fc4c422b5969714be93633489b287bf
#
_entry.id   2fc4c422b5969714be93633489b287bf
#
_cell.length_a   1.000
_cell.length_b   1.000
_cell.length_c   1.000
_cell.angle_alpha   90.00
_cell.angle_beta   90.00
_cell.angle_gamma   90.00
#
_symmetry.space_group_name_H-M   'P 1'
#
loop_
_entity.id
_entity.type
_entity.pdbx_description
1 polymer ?
#
loop_
_entity_poly.entity_id
_entity_poly.type
_entity_poly.pdbx_seq_one_letter_code
_entity_poly.pdbx_strand_id
1 'polypeptide(L)'
;LSNPILDYSNLLALTGYLTQNPLEVEEMFRRMVFNYFTDNKDDHCKNFSFTIQKSDTSTWQWHLAPAYDLTLCTEGYNGEHATSVNGTGHPTIQDMITIGTKSKMNKLRCMRIIEEVRTGCGDLLRNKDW
;
A
#
# COMPACT_ATOMS: atom_id res chain seq x y z
N LEU A 1 21.70 8.35 -1.16
CA LEU A 1 21.21 7.28 -1.97
C LEU A 1 19.77 7.51 -2.35
N SER A 2 19.50 7.50 -3.63
CA SER A 2 18.17 7.75 -4.15
C SER A 2 17.34 6.47 -4.33
N ASN A 3 17.93 5.31 -4.04
CA ASN A 3 17.23 4.06 -4.24
C ASN A 3 16.22 3.83 -3.13
N PRO A 4 14.97 3.49 -3.47
CA PRO A 4 14.03 3.05 -2.44
C PRO A 4 14.60 1.84 -1.73
N ILE A 5 14.55 1.86 -0.41
CA ILE A 5 15.09 0.78 0.40
C ILE A 5 14.13 -0.41 0.40
N LEU A 6 12.84 -0.14 0.24
CA LEU A 6 11.81 -1.16 0.36
C LEU A 6 10.84 -1.05 -0.80
N ASP A 7 10.45 -2.19 -1.32
CA ASP A 7 9.46 -2.26 -2.40
C ASP A 7 8.12 -2.76 -1.83
N TYR A 8 7.02 -2.32 -2.41
CA TYR A 8 5.71 -2.79 -1.99
C TYR A 8 5.54 -4.30 -2.18
N SER A 9 6.26 -4.91 -3.15
CA SER A 9 6.23 -6.37 -3.28
C SER A 9 6.72 -7.03 -1.99
N ASN A 10 7.75 -6.47 -1.37
CA ASN A 10 8.27 -6.96 -0.10
C ASN A 10 7.28 -6.71 1.04
N LEU A 11 6.62 -5.55 1.03
CA LEU A 11 5.63 -5.23 2.05
C LEU A 11 4.42 -6.14 1.99
N LEU A 12 3.94 -6.45 0.79
CA LEU A 12 2.82 -7.36 0.64
C LEU A 12 3.21 -8.78 1.07
N ALA A 13 4.41 -9.22 0.68
CA ALA A 13 4.90 -10.53 1.07
C ALA A 13 5.06 -10.63 2.59
N LEU A 14 5.63 -9.61 3.21
CA LEU A 14 5.79 -9.58 4.66
C LEU A 14 4.44 -9.56 5.37
N THR A 15 3.48 -8.79 4.85
CA THR A 15 2.13 -8.76 5.42
C THR A 15 1.51 -10.15 5.40
N GLY A 16 1.61 -10.84 4.27
CA GLY A 16 1.07 -12.20 4.16
C GLY A 16 1.75 -13.17 5.11
N TYR A 17 3.07 -13.05 5.24
CA TYR A 17 3.84 -13.93 6.11
C TYR A 17 3.49 -13.71 7.59
N LEU A 18 3.46 -12.45 8.03
CA LEU A 18 3.23 -12.14 9.43
C LEU A 18 1.78 -12.35 9.85
N THR A 19 0.84 -11.86 9.05
CA THR A 19 -0.58 -11.90 9.45
C THR A 19 -1.28 -13.18 9.06
N GLN A 20 -0.78 -13.88 8.03
CA GLN A 20 -1.42 -15.06 7.45
C GLN A 20 -2.88 -14.81 7.12
N ASN A 21 -3.19 -13.59 6.70
CA ASN A 21 -4.56 -13.15 6.43
C ASN A 21 -4.59 -12.41 5.10
N PRO A 22 -5.22 -13.01 4.06
CA PRO A 22 -5.30 -12.39 2.74
C PRO A 22 -5.99 -11.02 2.75
N LEU A 23 -6.89 -10.79 3.69
CA LEU A 23 -7.57 -9.49 3.79
C LEU A 23 -6.62 -8.38 4.20
N GLU A 24 -5.62 -8.70 5.00
CA GLU A 24 -4.61 -7.71 5.38
C GLU A 24 -3.62 -7.47 4.25
N VAL A 25 -3.35 -8.47 3.41
CA VAL A 25 -2.58 -8.27 2.19
C VAL A 25 -3.32 -7.31 1.26
N GLU A 26 -4.63 -7.48 1.11
CA GLU A 26 -5.45 -6.56 0.33
C GLU A 26 -5.43 -5.15 0.91
N GLU A 27 -5.42 -5.02 2.22
CA GLU A 27 -5.34 -3.71 2.86
C GLU A 27 -4.01 -3.02 2.54
N MET A 28 -2.91 -3.76 2.58
CA MET A 28 -1.61 -3.20 2.21
C MET A 28 -1.61 -2.80 0.72
N PHE A 29 -2.20 -3.63 -0.14
CA PHE A 29 -2.34 -3.31 -1.56
C PHE A 29 -3.15 -2.02 -1.75
N ARG A 30 -4.25 -1.88 -1.01
CA ARG A 30 -5.10 -0.70 -1.07
C ARG A 30 -4.33 0.56 -0.65
N ARG A 31 -3.48 0.46 0.36
CA ARG A 31 -2.64 1.58 0.81
C ARG A 31 -1.64 1.99 -0.28
N MET A 32 -1.05 1.02 -0.96
CA MET A 32 -0.15 1.29 -2.08
C MET A 32 -0.88 2.07 -3.17
N VAL A 33 -2.08 1.62 -3.53
CA VAL A 33 -2.87 2.26 -4.58
C VAL A 33 -3.30 3.66 -4.17
N PHE A 34 -3.69 3.83 -2.90
CA PHE A 34 -4.05 5.14 -2.37
C PHE A 34 -2.87 6.11 -2.47
N ASN A 35 -1.69 5.67 -2.06
CA ASN A 35 -0.50 6.51 -2.11
C ASN A 35 -0.16 6.89 -3.55
N TYR A 36 -0.38 5.98 -4.49
CA TYR A 36 -0.17 6.26 -5.91
C TYR A 36 -1.10 7.38 -6.40
N PHE A 37 -2.40 7.27 -6.12
CA PHE A 37 -3.37 8.21 -6.66
C PHE A 37 -3.40 9.55 -5.93
N THR A 38 -2.95 9.60 -4.68
CA THR A 38 -2.88 10.86 -3.92
C THR A 38 -1.52 11.52 -4.02
N ASP A 39 -0.61 10.94 -4.78
CA ASP A 39 0.78 11.43 -4.87
C ASP A 39 1.46 11.53 -3.51
N ASN A 40 1.09 10.64 -2.58
CA ASN A 40 1.73 10.61 -1.28
C ASN A 40 3.12 10.00 -1.43
N LYS A 41 4.10 10.85 -1.63
CA LYS A 41 5.47 10.42 -1.92
C LYS A 41 6.29 10.13 -0.66
N ASP A 42 5.72 10.40 0.50
CA ASP A 42 6.37 10.10 1.78
C ASP A 42 5.94 8.73 2.30
N ASP A 43 5.91 7.75 1.40
CA ASP A 43 5.49 6.38 1.70
C ASP A 43 6.71 5.50 2.00
N HIS A 44 7.45 5.85 3.03
CA HIS A 44 8.61 5.07 3.45
C HIS A 44 8.22 4.00 4.48
N CYS A 45 9.12 3.06 4.71
CA CYS A 45 8.81 1.87 5.50
C CYS A 45 8.34 2.14 6.93
N LYS A 46 8.71 3.27 7.53
CA LYS A 46 8.26 3.58 8.88
C LYS A 46 6.78 3.96 8.95
N ASN A 47 6.15 4.24 7.81
CA ASN A 47 4.71 4.51 7.75
C ASN A 47 3.89 3.22 7.69
N PHE A 48 4.56 2.08 7.66
CA PHE A 48 3.92 0.78 7.64
C PHE A 48 4.44 -0.01 8.83
N SER A 49 3.56 -0.46 9.69
CA SER A 49 3.95 -1.19 10.87
C SER A 49 2.95 -2.31 11.17
N PHE A 50 3.37 -3.20 12.04
CA PHE A 50 2.56 -4.34 12.43
C PHE A 50 2.42 -4.35 13.94
N THR A 51 1.28 -4.82 14.41
CA THR A 51 1.04 -4.96 15.84
C THR A 51 0.84 -6.43 16.17
N ILE A 52 1.17 -6.81 17.41
CA ILE A 52 0.87 -8.13 17.92
C ILE A 52 -0.31 -7.99 18.88
N GLN A 53 -1.33 -8.78 18.63
CA GLN A 53 -2.54 -8.77 19.46
C GLN A 53 -2.87 -10.18 19.89
N LYS A 54 -3.40 -10.32 21.11
CA LYS A 54 -3.83 -11.60 21.61
C LYS A 54 -5.26 -11.86 21.12
N SER A 55 -5.46 -13.01 20.49
CA SER A 55 -6.76 -13.38 19.98
C SER A 55 -7.65 -13.96 21.09
N ASP A 56 -8.93 -14.16 20.79
CA ASP A 56 -9.88 -14.76 21.72
C ASP A 56 -9.47 -16.18 22.14
N THR A 57 -8.66 -16.85 21.33
CA THR A 57 -8.14 -18.19 21.65
C THR A 57 -6.84 -18.14 22.43
N SER A 58 -6.44 -16.96 22.92
CA SER A 58 -5.21 -16.75 23.66
C SER A 58 -3.94 -16.95 22.83
N THR A 59 -4.07 -16.90 21.52
CA THR A 59 -2.94 -17.00 20.59
C THR A 59 -2.51 -15.58 20.16
N TRP A 60 -1.22 -15.32 20.14
CA TRP A 60 -0.70 -14.04 19.67
C TRP A 60 -0.71 -14.02 18.14
N GLN A 61 -1.20 -12.94 17.56
CA GLN A 61 -1.30 -12.78 16.11
C GLN A 61 -0.75 -11.43 15.68
N TRP A 62 -0.11 -11.41 14.52
CA TRP A 62 0.33 -10.19 13.89
C TRP A 62 -0.79 -9.59 13.07
N HIS A 63 -0.89 -8.28 13.12
CA HIS A 63 -1.86 -7.52 12.31
C HIS A 63 -1.16 -6.31 11.72
N LEU A 64 -1.62 -5.90 10.54
CA LEU A 64 -1.18 -4.65 9.95
C LEU A 64 -1.72 -3.51 10.82
N ALA A 65 -0.86 -2.58 11.21
CA ALA A 65 -1.28 -1.44 12.02
C ALA A 65 -2.22 -0.54 11.21
N PRO A 66 -3.14 0.18 11.88
CA PRO A 66 -4.01 1.11 11.18
C PRO A 66 -3.20 2.11 10.35
N ALA A 67 -3.75 2.53 9.21
CA ALA A 67 -3.10 3.50 8.34
C ALA A 67 -3.03 4.85 9.04
N TYR A 68 -1.88 5.48 8.92
CA TYR A 68 -1.68 6.83 9.42
C TYR A 68 -0.72 7.55 8.47
N ASP A 69 -0.72 8.87 8.56
CA ASP A 69 0.17 9.70 7.74
C ASP A 69 -0.09 9.53 6.24
N LEU A 70 -1.34 9.21 5.89
CA LEU A 70 -1.77 9.12 4.50
C LEU A 70 -2.30 10.49 4.09
N THR A 71 -1.42 11.35 3.63
CA THR A 71 -1.77 12.70 3.23
C THR A 71 -1.45 12.93 1.76
N LEU A 72 -2.11 13.89 1.16
CA LEU A 72 -1.78 14.32 -0.19
C LEU A 72 -0.45 15.07 -0.13
N CYS A 73 0.56 14.53 -0.79
CA CYS A 73 1.89 15.09 -0.77
C CYS A 73 2.50 14.99 -2.16
N THR A 74 2.87 16.13 -2.73
CA THR A 74 3.50 16.17 -4.05
C THR A 74 5.01 16.35 -3.97
N GLU A 75 5.56 16.48 -2.76
CA GLU A 75 6.97 16.80 -2.55
C GLU A 75 7.76 15.55 -2.09
N GLY A 76 7.55 14.43 -2.74
CA GLY A 76 8.34 13.25 -2.45
C GLY A 76 9.79 13.42 -2.85
N TYR A 77 10.63 12.51 -2.41
CA TYR A 77 12.06 12.53 -2.69
C TYR A 77 12.29 12.42 -4.20
N ASN A 78 12.83 13.49 -4.80
CA ASN A 78 13.07 13.58 -6.24
C ASN A 78 11.83 13.26 -7.08
N GLY A 79 10.64 13.52 -6.54
CA GLY A 79 9.41 13.23 -7.26
C GLY A 79 9.04 11.76 -7.29
N GLU A 80 9.82 10.90 -6.63
CA GLU A 80 9.57 9.46 -6.60
C GLU A 80 8.95 9.06 -5.27
N HIS A 81 8.24 7.95 -5.28
CA HIS A 81 7.77 7.36 -4.04
C HIS A 81 8.95 6.84 -3.24
N ALA A 82 8.94 7.04 -1.92
CA ALA A 82 10.00 6.57 -1.04
C ALA A 82 10.03 5.04 -0.99
N THR A 83 8.87 4.40 -1.10
CA THR A 83 8.76 2.94 -1.22
C THR A 83 8.45 2.62 -2.67
N SER A 84 9.27 1.80 -3.29
CA SER A 84 9.09 1.48 -4.71
C SER A 84 7.94 0.51 -4.93
N VAL A 85 7.46 0.49 -6.16
CA VAL A 85 6.44 -0.46 -6.61
C VAL A 85 7.06 -1.23 -7.77
N ASN A 86 7.21 -2.54 -7.60
CA ASN A 86 7.81 -3.41 -8.59
C ASN A 86 9.20 -2.90 -9.03
N GLY A 87 9.98 -2.40 -8.06
CA GLY A 87 11.35 -1.94 -8.29
C GLY A 87 11.48 -0.56 -8.92
N THR A 88 10.40 0.22 -9.01
CA THR A 88 10.46 1.55 -9.60
C THR A 88 9.84 2.59 -8.69
N GLY A 89 10.40 3.79 -8.71
CA GLY A 89 9.81 4.95 -8.03
C GLY A 89 8.77 5.67 -8.88
N HIS A 90 8.61 5.26 -10.15
CA HIS A 90 7.61 5.83 -11.07
C HIS A 90 6.73 4.71 -11.62
N PRO A 91 5.90 4.09 -10.77
CA PRO A 91 5.14 2.91 -11.17
C PRO A 91 3.97 3.25 -12.08
N THR A 92 3.51 2.21 -12.78
CA THR A 92 2.28 2.25 -13.56
C THR A 92 1.24 1.38 -12.87
N ILE A 93 -0.01 1.48 -13.35
CA ILE A 93 -1.08 0.61 -12.86
C ILE A 93 -0.71 -0.87 -13.08
N GLN A 94 -0.06 -1.17 -14.21
CA GLN A 94 0.37 -2.54 -14.49
C GLN A 94 1.39 -3.03 -13.46
N ASP A 95 2.29 -2.15 -13.01
CA ASP A 95 3.25 -2.50 -11.96
C ASP A 95 2.52 -2.91 -10.67
N MET A 96 1.48 -2.18 -10.31
CA MET A 96 0.71 -2.50 -9.11
C MET A 96 -0.02 -3.83 -9.25
N ILE A 97 -0.62 -4.09 -10.42
CA ILE A 97 -1.28 -5.38 -10.67
C ILE A 97 -0.29 -6.52 -10.58
N THR A 98 0.91 -6.33 -11.13
CA THR A 98 1.97 -7.35 -11.07
C THR A 98 2.31 -7.70 -9.62
N ILE A 99 2.46 -6.70 -8.77
CA ILE A 99 2.75 -6.92 -7.36
C ILE A 99 1.63 -7.67 -6.66
N GLY A 100 0.39 -7.28 -6.91
CA GLY A 100 -0.76 -7.96 -6.30
C GLY A 100 -0.82 -9.43 -6.69
N THR A 101 -0.62 -9.73 -7.97
CA THR A 101 -0.68 -11.12 -8.43
C THR A 101 0.50 -11.94 -7.91
N LYS A 102 1.67 -11.33 -7.77
CA LYS A 102 2.82 -12.00 -7.15
C LYS A 102 2.53 -12.36 -5.69
N SER A 103 1.70 -11.59 -5.03
CA SER A 103 1.31 -11.85 -3.64
C SER A 103 0.06 -12.71 -3.55
N LYS A 104 -0.25 -13.43 -4.61
CA LYS A 104 -1.35 -14.39 -4.69
C LYS A 104 -2.73 -13.74 -4.66
N MET A 105 -2.84 -12.46 -4.96
CA MET A 105 -4.13 -11.81 -5.12
C MET A 105 -4.66 -12.13 -6.52
N ASN A 106 -5.99 -12.21 -6.62
CA ASN A 106 -6.66 -12.38 -7.89
C ASN A 106 -6.51 -11.10 -8.71
N LYS A 107 -6.20 -11.24 -10.01
CA LYS A 107 -6.01 -10.09 -10.89
C LYS A 107 -7.25 -9.19 -10.95
N LEU A 108 -8.43 -9.79 -11.06
CA LEU A 108 -9.68 -9.01 -11.11
C LEU A 108 -9.91 -8.27 -9.80
N ARG A 109 -9.52 -8.87 -8.68
CA ARG A 109 -9.61 -8.22 -7.39
C ARG A 109 -8.66 -7.02 -7.31
N CYS A 110 -7.44 -7.16 -7.81
CA CYS A 110 -6.50 -6.05 -7.88
C CYS A 110 -7.08 -4.90 -8.70
N MET A 111 -7.63 -5.21 -9.87
CA MET A 111 -8.22 -4.20 -10.74
C MET A 111 -9.40 -3.50 -10.08
N ARG A 112 -10.23 -4.24 -9.35
CA ARG A 112 -11.37 -3.66 -8.64
C ARG A 112 -10.92 -2.71 -7.56
N ILE A 113 -9.93 -3.10 -6.76
CA ILE A 113 -9.41 -2.24 -5.71
C ILE A 113 -8.84 -0.95 -6.31
N ILE A 114 -8.07 -1.07 -7.38
CA ILE A 114 -7.51 0.10 -8.07
C ILE A 114 -8.61 1.04 -8.51
N GLU A 115 -9.68 0.50 -9.09
CA GLU A 115 -10.79 1.31 -9.56
C GLU A 115 -11.55 1.98 -8.42
N GLU A 116 -11.78 1.26 -7.33
CA GLU A 116 -12.44 1.82 -6.15
C GLU A 116 -11.63 2.97 -5.56
N VAL A 117 -10.33 2.80 -5.43
CA VAL A 117 -9.48 3.85 -4.87
C VAL A 117 -9.40 5.03 -5.82
N ARG A 118 -9.24 4.77 -7.11
CA ARG A 118 -9.18 5.84 -8.12
C ARG A 118 -10.44 6.69 -8.09
N THR A 119 -11.60 6.06 -8.03
CA THR A 119 -12.89 6.76 -8.00
C THR A 119 -13.00 7.60 -6.72
N GLY A 120 -12.65 7.03 -5.57
CA GLY A 120 -12.70 7.74 -4.31
C GLY A 120 -11.74 8.93 -4.27
N CYS A 121 -10.53 8.76 -4.78
CA CYS A 121 -9.57 9.86 -4.84
C CYS A 121 -10.05 10.95 -5.81
N GLY A 122 -10.65 10.55 -6.93
CA GLY A 122 -11.20 11.52 -7.87
C GLY A 122 -12.28 12.38 -7.23
N ASP A 123 -13.15 11.77 -6.42
CA ASP A 123 -14.18 12.51 -5.71
C ASP A 123 -13.58 13.48 -4.70
N LEU A 124 -12.56 13.05 -3.96
CA LEU A 124 -11.87 13.93 -3.02
C LEU A 124 -11.20 15.10 -3.72
N LEU A 125 -10.58 14.87 -4.86
CA LEU A 125 -9.90 15.92 -5.61
C LEU A 125 -10.90 16.91 -6.22
N ARG A 126 -12.10 16.48 -6.57
CA ARG A 126 -13.14 17.35 -7.08
C ARG A 126 -13.79 18.20 -5.99
N ASN A 127 -13.86 17.68 -4.78
CA ASN A 127 -14.49 18.37 -3.64
C ASN A 127 -13.43 18.97 -2.73
N LYS A 128 -12.72 19.95 -3.22
CA LYS A 128 -11.55 20.51 -2.54
C LYS A 128 -11.87 21.37 -1.32
N ASP A 129 -12.83 20.98 -0.54
CA ASP A 129 -13.14 21.72 0.70
C ASP A 129 -12.38 21.13 1.91
N TRP A 130 -11.42 20.31 1.62
CA TRP A 130 -10.63 19.62 2.67
C TRP A 130 -9.20 20.09 2.70
#